data_e24c3914445634bee854ace9b7b1288a
#
_entry.id   e24c3914445634bee854ace9b7b1288a
#
_cell.length_a   1.000
_cell.length_b   1.000
_cell.length_c   1.000
_cell.angle_alpha   90.00
_cell.angle_beta   90.00
_cell.angle_gamma   90.00
#
_symmetry.space_group_name_H-M   'P 1'
#
loop_
_entity.id
_entity.type
_entity.pdbx_description
1 polymer ?
#
loop_
_entity_poly.entity_id
_entity_poly.type
_entity_poly.pdbx_seq_one_letter_code
_entity_poly.pdbx_strand_id
1 'polypeptide(L)'
;LSDTGIRQIRKWLDDAGLHVAAVSFPTRGGYAEQDRLEARVMATKQAMLQAHRLGAAALLGRLGDIPSVEDGVHWQILIDVCTDLGRTGQQTGAFFCAEAGQAGPEDLRKVIEALPGGSLQVHLVTGALLVHGHDPAEAATALAADIGYVHATDAMAGAYAGHGRAVPLGTGQVDLPPVLATLEERGYRGWVGVEAITPQREEAAREIASALNQLRG
;
A
#
# COMPACT_ATOMS: atom_id res chain seq x y z
N LEU A 1 -8.40 7.09 17.80
CA LEU A 1 -9.06 8.39 17.71
C LEU A 1 -10.49 8.29 18.27
N SER A 2 -10.96 9.34 18.99
CA SER A 2 -12.37 9.43 19.40
C SER A 2 -13.25 9.87 18.23
N ASP A 3 -14.55 9.57 18.31
CA ASP A 3 -15.51 10.00 17.28
C ASP A 3 -15.55 11.53 17.09
N THR A 4 -15.37 12.27 18.16
CA THR A 4 -15.26 13.75 18.12
C THR A 4 -13.98 14.18 17.39
N GLY A 5 -12.85 13.51 17.66
CA GLY A 5 -11.58 13.80 16.99
C GLY A 5 -11.65 13.54 15.49
N ILE A 6 -12.25 12.41 15.09
CA ILE A 6 -12.43 12.08 13.66
C ILE A 6 -13.30 13.13 12.95
N ARG A 7 -14.43 13.52 13.56
CA ARG A 7 -15.30 14.57 13.00
C ARG A 7 -14.58 15.90 12.86
N GLN A 8 -13.75 16.25 13.83
CA GLN A 8 -13.00 17.51 13.80
C GLN A 8 -11.92 17.48 12.71
N ILE A 9 -11.19 16.36 12.56
CA ILE A 9 -10.19 16.18 11.47
C ILE A 9 -10.89 16.28 10.11
N ARG A 10 -12.00 15.57 9.92
CA ARG A 10 -12.75 15.65 8.66
C ARG A 10 -13.17 17.08 8.34
N LYS A 11 -13.72 17.79 9.32
CA LYS A 11 -14.11 19.18 9.13
C LYS A 11 -12.92 20.05 8.67
N TRP A 12 -11.75 19.90 9.27
CA TRP A 12 -10.56 20.67 8.88
C TRP A 12 -10.09 20.34 7.46
N LEU A 13 -10.16 19.06 7.07
CA LEU A 13 -9.81 18.64 5.73
C LEU A 13 -10.81 19.17 4.70
N ASP A 14 -12.10 19.05 4.98
CA ASP A 14 -13.17 19.56 4.13
C ASP A 14 -13.08 21.10 3.96
N ASP A 15 -12.84 21.84 5.07
CA ASP A 15 -12.62 23.29 5.04
C ASP A 15 -11.37 23.68 4.19
N ALA A 16 -10.38 22.79 4.09
CA ALA A 16 -9.18 22.98 3.27
C ALA A 16 -9.30 22.41 1.84
N GLY A 17 -10.44 21.81 1.49
CA GLY A 17 -10.62 21.13 0.19
C GLY A 17 -9.76 19.89 0.01
N LEU A 18 -9.39 19.21 1.12
CA LEU A 18 -8.54 18.02 1.12
C LEU A 18 -9.34 16.75 1.39
N HIS A 19 -8.89 15.64 0.80
CA HIS A 19 -9.44 14.31 1.01
C HIS A 19 -8.38 13.36 1.56
N VAL A 20 -8.78 12.37 2.35
CA VAL A 20 -7.88 11.31 2.84
C VAL A 20 -7.83 10.21 1.77
N ALA A 21 -6.72 10.11 1.07
CA ALA A 21 -6.50 9.09 0.05
C ALA A 21 -6.32 7.69 0.66
N ALA A 22 -5.54 7.61 1.75
CA ALA A 22 -5.26 6.37 2.46
C ALA A 22 -4.85 6.66 3.91
N VAL A 23 -4.89 5.62 4.75
CA VAL A 23 -4.34 5.66 6.11
C VAL A 23 -3.25 4.60 6.22
N SER A 24 -2.08 4.98 6.72
CA SER A 24 -0.99 4.03 6.98
C SER A 24 -1.10 3.46 8.39
N PHE A 25 -0.99 2.14 8.50
CA PHE A 25 -1.05 1.41 9.77
C PHE A 25 0.05 0.34 9.83
N PRO A 26 1.27 0.71 10.14
CA PRO A 26 2.37 -0.24 10.28
C PRO A 26 2.17 -1.08 11.55
N THR A 27 2.23 -2.40 11.42
CA THR A 27 2.19 -3.35 12.53
C THR A 27 3.59 -3.84 12.87
N ARG A 28 3.79 -4.29 14.11
CA ARG A 28 4.97 -5.07 14.50
C ARG A 28 4.64 -6.54 14.29
N GLY A 29 5.44 -7.25 13.50
CA GLY A 29 5.22 -8.63 13.11
C GLY A 29 4.22 -8.79 11.96
N GLY A 30 4.29 -9.94 11.29
CA GLY A 30 3.47 -10.31 10.15
C GLY A 30 2.16 -11.01 10.55
N TYR A 31 1.29 -11.22 9.58
CA TYR A 31 -0.02 -11.85 9.84
C TYR A 31 0.01 -13.38 9.77
N ALA A 32 1.14 -13.98 9.42
CA ALA A 32 1.40 -15.40 9.58
C ALA A 32 1.97 -15.76 10.99
N GLU A 33 2.48 -14.76 11.73
CA GLU A 33 3.10 -14.94 13.04
C GLU A 33 2.04 -15.02 14.15
N GLN A 34 2.06 -16.09 14.93
CA GLN A 34 1.06 -16.33 15.98
C GLN A 34 1.21 -15.40 17.21
N ASP A 35 2.44 -14.92 17.50
CA ASP A 35 2.63 -14.02 18.64
C ASP A 35 1.77 -12.75 18.49
N ARG A 36 0.88 -12.55 19.48
CA ARG A 36 -0.07 -11.42 19.53
C ARG A 36 -0.92 -11.23 18.27
N LEU A 37 -1.14 -12.28 17.48
CA LEU A 37 -1.87 -12.21 16.22
C LEU A 37 -3.28 -11.62 16.39
N GLU A 38 -4.03 -12.13 17.36
CA GLU A 38 -5.41 -11.67 17.62
C GLU A 38 -5.45 -10.16 17.91
N ALA A 39 -4.57 -9.67 18.78
CA ALA A 39 -4.48 -8.23 19.09
C ALA A 39 -4.11 -7.40 17.85
N ARG A 40 -3.21 -7.92 17.01
CA ARG A 40 -2.81 -7.26 15.75
C ARG A 40 -3.97 -7.18 14.76
N VAL A 41 -4.69 -8.27 14.56
CA VAL A 41 -5.87 -8.33 13.69
C VAL A 41 -6.97 -7.38 14.18
N MET A 42 -7.27 -7.40 15.47
CA MET A 42 -8.26 -6.50 16.06
C MET A 42 -7.87 -5.01 15.88
N ALA A 43 -6.60 -4.67 16.12
CA ALA A 43 -6.10 -3.32 15.92
C ALA A 43 -6.20 -2.88 14.44
N THR A 44 -5.91 -3.79 13.52
CA THR A 44 -6.04 -3.54 12.07
C THR A 44 -7.49 -3.28 11.67
N LYS A 45 -8.43 -4.11 12.12
CA LYS A 45 -9.87 -3.89 11.87
C LYS A 45 -10.35 -2.56 12.43
N GLN A 46 -9.89 -2.19 13.62
CA GLN A 46 -10.19 -0.88 14.19
C GLN A 46 -9.60 0.27 13.35
N ALA A 47 -8.39 0.10 12.82
CA ALA A 47 -7.78 1.06 11.93
C ALA A 47 -8.54 1.17 10.59
N MET A 48 -9.03 0.06 10.01
CA MET A 48 -9.89 0.06 8.82
C MET A 48 -11.17 0.87 9.05
N LEU A 49 -11.83 0.65 10.19
CA LEU A 49 -13.01 1.43 10.56
C LEU A 49 -12.71 2.93 10.71
N GLN A 50 -11.56 3.27 11.30
CA GLN A 50 -11.15 4.68 11.42
C GLN A 50 -10.77 5.28 10.06
N ALA A 51 -10.13 4.52 9.17
CA ALA A 51 -9.84 4.95 7.80
C ALA A 51 -11.13 5.29 7.05
N HIS A 52 -12.11 4.39 7.09
CA HIS A 52 -13.45 4.65 6.52
C HIS A 52 -14.08 5.93 7.09
N ARG A 53 -14.07 6.10 8.40
CA ARG A 53 -14.63 7.30 9.06
C ARG A 53 -13.90 8.59 8.67
N LEU A 54 -12.62 8.51 8.31
CA LEU A 54 -11.86 9.63 7.76
C LEU A 54 -12.12 9.87 6.27
N GLY A 55 -12.83 8.96 5.59
CA GLY A 55 -13.15 9.03 4.17
C GLY A 55 -12.15 8.28 3.27
N ALA A 56 -11.20 7.54 3.85
CA ALA A 56 -10.26 6.73 3.09
C ALA A 56 -10.83 5.34 2.79
N ALA A 57 -10.62 4.86 1.57
CA ALA A 57 -10.97 3.50 1.16
C ALA A 57 -9.80 2.51 1.32
N ALA A 58 -8.60 2.98 1.60
CA ALA A 58 -7.39 2.16 1.71
C ALA A 58 -6.74 2.28 3.09
N LEU A 59 -6.44 1.14 3.72
CA LEU A 59 -5.57 1.02 4.88
C LEU A 59 -4.27 0.37 4.43
N LEU A 60 -3.17 1.11 4.43
CA LEU A 60 -1.87 0.66 3.96
C LEU A 60 -1.11 -0.07 5.06
N GLY A 61 -0.63 -1.26 4.77
CA GLY A 61 0.11 -2.07 5.72
C GLY A 61 0.95 -3.15 5.04
N ARG A 62 1.66 -3.94 5.84
CA ARG A 62 2.49 -5.06 5.38
C ARG A 62 1.92 -6.36 5.87
N LEU A 63 1.96 -7.42 5.06
CA LEU A 63 1.61 -8.75 5.51
C LEU A 63 2.68 -9.36 6.44
N GLY A 64 3.91 -8.88 6.36
CA GLY A 64 5.08 -9.53 6.89
C GLY A 64 5.62 -10.56 5.90
N ASP A 65 6.41 -11.51 6.40
CA ASP A 65 6.90 -12.60 5.56
C ASP A 65 5.73 -13.49 5.13
N ILE A 66 5.66 -13.76 3.83
CA ILE A 66 4.65 -14.65 3.26
C ILE A 66 5.21 -16.07 3.31
N PRO A 67 4.62 -16.97 4.11
CA PRO A 67 5.07 -18.35 4.17
C PRO A 67 4.81 -19.07 2.85
N SER A 68 5.59 -20.11 2.57
CA SER A 68 5.31 -20.96 1.43
C SER A 68 4.03 -21.76 1.63
N VAL A 69 3.40 -22.20 0.54
CA VAL A 69 2.17 -23.03 0.62
C VAL A 69 2.42 -24.36 1.34
N GLU A 70 3.65 -24.88 1.24
CA GLU A 70 4.09 -26.12 1.90
C GLU A 70 4.18 -25.96 3.43
N ASP A 71 4.38 -24.73 3.93
CA ASP A 71 4.22 -24.42 5.36
C ASP A 71 2.74 -24.25 5.68
N GLY A 72 2.01 -25.33 5.58
CA GLY A 72 0.56 -25.36 5.62
C GLY A 72 -0.07 -24.66 6.82
N VAL A 73 0.58 -24.66 8.00
CA VAL A 73 0.04 -24.01 9.21
C VAL A 73 0.12 -22.49 9.10
N HIS A 74 1.29 -21.93 8.83
CA HIS A 74 1.45 -20.47 8.76
C HIS A 74 0.78 -19.91 7.51
N TRP A 75 0.78 -20.65 6.40
CA TRP A 75 0.01 -20.28 5.20
C TRP A 75 -1.48 -20.16 5.52
N GLN A 76 -2.07 -21.18 6.17
CA GLN A 76 -3.50 -21.16 6.51
C GLN A 76 -3.84 -20.01 7.46
N ILE A 77 -2.99 -19.71 8.44
CA ILE A 77 -3.15 -18.58 9.34
C ILE A 77 -3.21 -17.27 8.53
N LEU A 78 -2.29 -17.07 7.59
CA LEU A 78 -2.28 -15.89 6.74
C LEU A 78 -3.57 -15.76 5.92
N ILE A 79 -4.01 -16.84 5.30
CA ILE A 79 -5.24 -16.88 4.48
C ILE A 79 -6.49 -16.58 5.32
N ASP A 80 -6.58 -17.19 6.52
CA ASP A 80 -7.72 -16.96 7.43
C ASP A 80 -7.77 -15.50 7.89
N VAL A 81 -6.63 -14.90 8.23
CA VAL A 81 -6.55 -13.49 8.61
C VAL A 81 -6.91 -12.59 7.45
N CYS A 82 -6.34 -12.79 6.27
CA CYS A 82 -6.67 -11.98 5.10
C CYS A 82 -8.15 -12.08 4.70
N THR A 83 -8.73 -13.27 4.84
CA THR A 83 -10.18 -13.49 4.62
C THR A 83 -11.02 -12.67 5.62
N ASP A 84 -10.61 -12.67 6.90
CA ASP A 84 -11.32 -11.94 7.95
C ASP A 84 -11.17 -10.41 7.82
N LEU A 85 -9.98 -9.93 7.42
CA LEU A 85 -9.77 -8.52 7.06
C LEU A 85 -10.59 -8.14 5.82
N GLY A 86 -10.66 -9.02 4.82
CA GLY A 86 -11.49 -8.82 3.63
C GLY A 86 -12.97 -8.63 3.95
N ARG A 87 -13.53 -9.46 4.82
CA ARG A 87 -14.91 -9.28 5.32
C ARG A 87 -15.11 -7.93 6.00
N THR A 88 -14.12 -7.51 6.79
CA THR A 88 -14.15 -6.17 7.43
C THR A 88 -14.11 -5.07 6.39
N GLY A 89 -13.30 -5.19 5.34
CA GLY A 89 -13.25 -4.24 4.22
C GLY A 89 -14.59 -4.12 3.50
N GLN A 90 -15.24 -5.24 3.19
CA GLN A 90 -16.57 -5.27 2.58
C GLN A 90 -17.64 -4.60 3.45
N GLN A 91 -17.55 -4.75 4.77
CA GLN A 91 -18.50 -4.13 5.70
C GLN A 91 -18.27 -2.63 5.90
N THR A 92 -17.02 -2.20 5.90
CA THR A 92 -16.65 -0.81 6.21
C THR A 92 -16.48 0.06 4.98
N GLY A 93 -16.11 -0.53 3.82
CA GLY A 93 -15.70 0.22 2.63
C GLY A 93 -14.24 0.70 2.65
N ALA A 94 -13.44 0.30 3.66
CA ALA A 94 -12.00 0.54 3.70
C ALA A 94 -11.26 -0.80 3.72
N PHE A 95 -10.48 -1.07 2.68
CA PHE A 95 -9.79 -2.34 2.49
C PHE A 95 -8.35 -2.27 2.99
N PHE A 96 -7.86 -3.41 3.50
CA PHE A 96 -6.45 -3.56 3.78
C PHE A 96 -5.69 -3.74 2.46
N CYS A 97 -4.73 -2.83 2.21
CA CYS A 97 -3.87 -2.83 1.03
C CYS A 97 -2.47 -3.30 1.45
N ALA A 98 -2.11 -4.51 1.03
CA ALA A 98 -0.80 -5.09 1.32
C ALA A 98 0.29 -4.45 0.46
N GLU A 99 1.37 -4.00 1.10
CA GLU A 99 2.52 -3.41 0.41
C GLU A 99 3.21 -4.43 -0.49
N ALA A 100 3.27 -4.11 -1.78
CA ALA A 100 4.15 -4.75 -2.73
C ALA A 100 5.51 -4.05 -2.70
N GLY A 101 6.53 -4.78 -2.31
CA GLY A 101 7.89 -4.29 -2.10
C GLY A 101 8.75 -5.46 -1.64
N GLN A 102 8.92 -5.63 -0.33
CA GLN A 102 9.58 -6.81 0.23
C GLN A 102 8.80 -8.09 -0.11
N ALA A 103 7.47 -8.07 0.04
CA ALA A 103 6.62 -9.10 -0.54
C ALA A 103 6.58 -8.91 -2.06
N GLY A 104 7.13 -9.86 -2.79
CA GLY A 104 7.19 -9.83 -4.25
C GLY A 104 5.80 -9.96 -4.89
N PRO A 105 5.64 -9.52 -6.15
CA PRO A 105 4.36 -9.60 -6.85
C PRO A 105 3.85 -11.04 -7.00
N GLU A 106 4.74 -12.01 -7.17
CA GLU A 106 4.37 -13.43 -7.29
C GLU A 106 3.80 -13.99 -5.99
N ASP A 107 4.40 -13.67 -4.84
CA ASP A 107 3.92 -14.16 -3.55
C ASP A 107 2.61 -13.50 -3.15
N LEU A 108 2.46 -12.20 -3.40
CA LEU A 108 1.18 -11.51 -3.21
C LEU A 108 0.09 -12.12 -4.09
N ARG A 109 0.40 -12.46 -5.34
CA ARG A 109 -0.55 -13.10 -6.26
C ARG A 109 -1.01 -14.46 -5.76
N LYS A 110 -0.10 -15.30 -5.25
CA LYS A 110 -0.46 -16.58 -4.62
C LYS A 110 -1.43 -16.39 -3.45
N VAL A 111 -1.19 -15.38 -2.61
CA VAL A 111 -2.11 -15.06 -1.50
C VAL A 111 -3.46 -14.62 -2.04
N ILE A 112 -3.51 -13.71 -3.00
CA ILE A 112 -4.76 -13.19 -3.58
C ILE A 112 -5.57 -14.30 -4.23
N GLU A 113 -4.93 -15.19 -5.00
CA GLU A 113 -5.57 -16.33 -5.67
C GLU A 113 -6.15 -17.36 -4.67
N ALA A 114 -5.60 -17.45 -3.47
CA ALA A 114 -6.11 -18.32 -2.41
C ALA A 114 -7.28 -17.71 -1.61
N LEU A 115 -7.59 -16.42 -1.83
CA LEU A 115 -8.61 -15.68 -1.08
C LEU A 115 -9.93 -15.59 -1.85
N PRO A 116 -11.06 -15.41 -1.16
CA PRO A 116 -12.28 -14.94 -1.83
C PRO A 116 -12.03 -13.61 -2.53
N GLY A 117 -12.54 -13.46 -3.74
CA GLY A 117 -12.30 -12.27 -4.57
C GLY A 117 -12.57 -10.95 -3.83
N GLY A 118 -11.66 -9.99 -3.97
CA GLY A 118 -11.74 -8.69 -3.33
C GLY A 118 -11.46 -8.67 -1.82
N SER A 119 -10.89 -9.75 -1.25
CA SER A 119 -10.55 -9.80 0.17
C SER A 119 -9.29 -9.02 0.52
N LEU A 120 -8.35 -8.91 -0.40
CA LEU A 120 -7.08 -8.21 -0.22
C LEU A 120 -6.86 -7.28 -1.40
N GLN A 121 -6.39 -6.08 -1.13
CA GLN A 121 -5.92 -5.17 -2.16
C GLN A 121 -4.40 -4.98 -2.04
N VAL A 122 -3.81 -4.41 -3.07
CA VAL A 122 -2.38 -4.15 -3.16
C VAL A 122 -2.09 -2.67 -3.00
N HIS A 123 -1.11 -2.37 -2.17
CA HIS A 123 -0.42 -1.08 -2.11
C HIS A 123 0.85 -1.18 -2.95
N LEU A 124 0.81 -0.72 -4.19
CA LEU A 124 1.95 -0.75 -5.10
C LEU A 124 2.94 0.36 -4.73
N VAL A 125 4.16 0.01 -4.29
CA VAL A 125 5.22 0.96 -3.92
C VAL A 125 6.39 0.80 -4.87
N THR A 126 6.46 1.67 -5.87
CA THR A 126 7.37 1.51 -7.01
C THR A 126 8.84 1.47 -6.61
N GLY A 127 9.29 2.37 -5.74
CA GLY A 127 10.67 2.38 -5.25
C GLY A 127 11.01 1.18 -4.36
N ALA A 128 10.05 0.69 -3.56
CA ALA A 128 10.28 -0.49 -2.72
C ALA A 128 10.42 -1.76 -3.58
N LEU A 129 9.59 -1.92 -4.61
CA LEU A 129 9.72 -3.01 -5.58
C LEU A 129 11.12 -3.04 -6.20
N LEU A 130 11.59 -1.90 -6.71
CA LEU A 130 12.92 -1.77 -7.30
C LEU A 130 14.03 -2.16 -6.30
N VAL A 131 13.97 -1.67 -5.08
CA VAL A 131 14.96 -1.97 -4.02
C VAL A 131 15.01 -3.46 -3.71
N HIS A 132 13.89 -4.16 -3.80
CA HIS A 132 13.82 -5.60 -3.56
C HIS A 132 14.05 -6.46 -4.83
N GLY A 133 14.42 -5.83 -5.94
CA GLY A 133 14.79 -6.52 -7.18
C GLY A 133 13.62 -6.91 -8.07
N HIS A 134 12.46 -6.28 -7.87
CA HIS A 134 11.27 -6.48 -8.70
C HIS A 134 11.11 -5.32 -9.68
N ASP A 135 10.69 -5.62 -10.91
CA ASP A 135 10.32 -4.60 -11.89
C ASP A 135 8.95 -4.01 -11.53
N PRO A 136 8.83 -2.66 -11.30
CA PRO A 136 7.56 -2.05 -10.94
C PRO A 136 6.49 -2.13 -12.03
N ALA A 137 6.85 -2.15 -13.32
CA ALA A 137 5.88 -2.24 -14.43
C ALA A 137 5.36 -3.68 -14.59
N GLU A 138 6.22 -4.67 -14.42
CA GLU A 138 5.82 -6.08 -14.37
C GLU A 138 4.91 -6.34 -13.16
N ALA A 139 5.26 -5.80 -11.99
CA ALA A 139 4.44 -5.89 -10.79
C ALA A 139 3.06 -5.22 -10.97
N ALA A 140 3.02 -4.03 -11.58
CA ALA A 140 1.77 -3.35 -11.90
C ALA A 140 0.89 -4.19 -12.86
N THR A 141 1.51 -4.84 -13.85
CA THR A 141 0.80 -5.73 -14.79
C THR A 141 0.26 -6.96 -14.08
N ALA A 142 1.07 -7.60 -13.24
CA ALA A 142 0.73 -8.84 -12.55
C ALA A 142 -0.39 -8.65 -11.51
N LEU A 143 -0.46 -7.48 -10.87
CA LEU A 143 -1.36 -7.19 -9.75
C LEU A 143 -2.48 -6.19 -10.10
N ALA A 144 -2.60 -5.80 -11.37
CA ALA A 144 -3.44 -4.68 -11.83
C ALA A 144 -4.88 -4.71 -11.32
N ALA A 145 -5.50 -5.90 -11.26
CA ALA A 145 -6.90 -6.06 -10.85
C ALA A 145 -7.14 -5.80 -9.35
N ASP A 146 -6.08 -5.91 -8.55
CA ASP A 146 -6.15 -5.87 -7.08
C ASP A 146 -5.48 -4.63 -6.50
N ILE A 147 -4.93 -3.72 -7.32
CA ILE A 147 -4.29 -2.49 -6.85
C ILE A 147 -5.35 -1.55 -6.27
N GLY A 148 -5.27 -1.32 -4.94
CA GLY A 148 -6.12 -0.37 -4.23
C GLY A 148 -5.48 1.00 -4.03
N TYR A 149 -4.14 1.08 -3.99
CA TYR A 149 -3.40 2.32 -3.83
C TYR A 149 -2.03 2.23 -4.50
N VAL A 150 -1.60 3.30 -5.14
CA VAL A 150 -0.27 3.42 -5.74
C VAL A 150 0.53 4.47 -4.98
N HIS A 151 1.75 4.12 -4.61
CA HIS A 151 2.73 5.06 -4.08
C HIS A 151 3.85 5.20 -5.11
N ALA A 152 3.79 6.28 -5.89
CA ALA A 152 4.81 6.62 -6.86
C ALA A 152 6.03 7.16 -6.11
N THR A 153 6.99 6.28 -5.86
CA THR A 153 8.26 6.57 -5.20
C THR A 153 9.41 6.17 -6.10
N ASP A 154 10.56 6.80 -5.91
CA ASP A 154 11.77 6.47 -6.66
C ASP A 154 12.89 6.04 -5.73
N ALA A 155 13.81 5.24 -6.24
CA ALA A 155 14.91 4.70 -5.46
C ALA A 155 16.14 4.44 -6.33
N MET A 156 17.29 4.37 -5.66
CA MET A 156 18.51 3.77 -6.18
C MET A 156 18.66 2.39 -5.53
N ALA A 157 18.63 1.35 -6.35
CA ALA A 157 18.89 0.00 -5.87
C ALA A 157 20.37 -0.16 -5.45
N GLY A 158 20.60 -0.93 -4.40
CA GLY A 158 21.94 -1.31 -3.94
C GLY A 158 22.46 -2.55 -4.63
N ALA A 159 23.58 -3.05 -4.15
CA ALA A 159 24.22 -4.26 -4.75
C ALA A 159 23.45 -5.56 -4.49
N TYR A 160 22.55 -5.57 -3.51
CA TYR A 160 21.74 -6.73 -3.14
C TYR A 160 20.28 -6.32 -2.91
N ALA A 161 19.35 -7.23 -3.17
CA ALA A 161 17.93 -7.02 -2.90
C ALA A 161 17.69 -6.59 -1.44
N GLY A 162 16.79 -5.63 -1.22
CA GLY A 162 16.53 -5.04 0.08
C GLY A 162 17.52 -3.95 0.50
N HIS A 163 18.57 -3.73 -0.28
CA HIS A 163 19.53 -2.64 -0.05
C HIS A 163 19.35 -1.57 -1.12
N GLY A 164 19.00 -0.40 -0.68
CA GLY A 164 18.78 0.75 -1.56
C GLY A 164 18.44 1.99 -0.75
N ARG A 165 18.24 3.09 -1.43
CA ARG A 165 17.82 4.33 -0.80
C ARG A 165 16.74 5.02 -1.62
N ALA A 166 15.75 5.58 -0.95
CA ALA A 166 14.79 6.45 -1.57
C ALA A 166 15.47 7.73 -2.08
N VAL A 167 14.99 8.24 -3.21
CA VAL A 167 15.45 9.48 -3.82
C VAL A 167 14.24 10.26 -4.33
N PRO A 168 14.36 11.57 -4.59
CA PRO A 168 13.29 12.35 -5.20
C PRO A 168 12.82 11.73 -6.51
N LEU A 169 11.52 11.77 -6.76
CA LEU A 169 10.90 11.17 -7.94
C LEU A 169 11.53 11.70 -9.23
N GLY A 170 11.90 10.81 -10.14
CA GLY A 170 12.58 11.10 -11.40
C GLY A 170 14.09 11.30 -11.30
N THR A 171 14.69 11.06 -10.13
CA THR A 171 16.16 11.11 -9.94
C THR A 171 16.79 9.76 -9.67
N GLY A 172 15.99 8.72 -9.59
CA GLY A 172 16.41 7.35 -9.32
C GLY A 172 16.37 6.43 -10.55
N GLN A 173 16.02 5.19 -10.32
CA GLN A 173 16.05 4.13 -11.32
C GLN A 173 14.66 3.57 -11.65
N VAL A 174 13.59 4.08 -11.01
CA VAL A 174 12.24 3.64 -11.34
C VAL A 174 11.78 4.28 -12.64
N ASP A 175 11.44 3.46 -13.63
CA ASP A 175 10.78 3.91 -14.86
C ASP A 175 9.27 3.97 -14.60
N LEU A 176 8.76 5.17 -14.27
CA LEU A 176 7.35 5.38 -13.93
C LEU A 176 6.39 5.37 -15.13
N PRO A 177 6.73 5.92 -16.31
CA PRO A 177 5.82 5.95 -17.45
C PRO A 177 5.20 4.60 -17.80
N PRO A 178 5.94 3.48 -17.89
CA PRO A 178 5.35 2.16 -18.13
C PRO A 178 4.37 1.71 -17.02
N VAL A 179 4.68 2.03 -15.76
CA VAL A 179 3.79 1.73 -14.63
C VAL A 179 2.46 2.46 -14.79
N LEU A 180 2.50 3.76 -15.07
CA LEU A 180 1.30 4.58 -15.24
C LEU A 180 0.49 4.17 -16.47
N ALA A 181 1.16 3.86 -17.59
CA ALA A 181 0.50 3.35 -18.80
C ALA A 181 -0.25 2.04 -18.51
N THR A 182 0.40 1.10 -17.81
CA THR A 182 -0.24 -0.16 -17.40
C THR A 182 -1.47 0.08 -16.53
N LEU A 183 -1.37 0.97 -15.55
CA LEU A 183 -2.49 1.32 -14.66
C LEU A 183 -3.66 1.93 -15.45
N GLU A 184 -3.38 2.82 -16.39
CA GLU A 184 -4.38 3.44 -17.26
C GLU A 184 -5.06 2.41 -18.18
N GLU A 185 -4.30 1.58 -18.88
CA GLU A 185 -4.79 0.51 -19.74
C GLU A 185 -5.68 -0.49 -18.99
N ARG A 186 -5.36 -0.77 -17.73
CA ARG A 186 -6.14 -1.65 -16.85
C ARG A 186 -7.31 -0.96 -16.16
N GLY A 187 -7.50 0.33 -16.42
CA GLY A 187 -8.64 1.09 -15.92
C GLY A 187 -8.54 1.47 -14.44
N TYR A 188 -7.33 1.52 -13.87
CA TYR A 188 -7.13 2.00 -12.51
C TYR A 188 -7.69 3.42 -12.33
N ARG A 189 -8.45 3.66 -11.26
CA ARG A 189 -9.06 4.95 -10.93
C ARG A 189 -8.83 5.36 -9.48
N GLY A 190 -7.93 4.65 -8.80
CA GLY A 190 -7.55 4.93 -7.42
C GLY A 190 -6.58 6.10 -7.29
N TRP A 191 -6.08 6.28 -6.09
CA TRP A 191 -5.14 7.33 -5.78
C TRP A 191 -3.71 6.94 -6.17
N VAL A 192 -2.98 7.92 -6.72
CA VAL A 192 -1.53 7.87 -6.87
C VAL A 192 -0.94 8.91 -5.93
N GLY A 193 -0.30 8.44 -4.87
CA GLY A 193 0.38 9.28 -3.89
C GLY A 193 1.84 9.50 -4.24
N VAL A 194 2.34 10.68 -3.92
CA VAL A 194 3.77 11.02 -3.94
C VAL A 194 4.16 11.60 -2.59
N GLU A 195 5.40 11.39 -2.18
CA GLU A 195 5.93 12.02 -0.97
C GLU A 195 7.27 12.68 -1.25
N ALA A 196 7.56 13.74 -0.51
CA ALA A 196 8.87 14.38 -0.56
C ALA A 196 9.86 13.61 0.33
N ILE A 197 11.08 13.44 -0.15
CA ILE A 197 12.16 12.79 0.60
C ILE A 197 12.84 13.77 1.56
N THR A 198 12.75 15.07 1.28
CA THR A 198 13.36 16.12 2.10
C THR A 198 12.48 16.53 3.29
N PRO A 199 13.06 16.76 4.47
CA PRO A 199 12.32 17.24 5.64
C PRO A 199 12.00 18.75 5.63
N GLN A 200 12.64 19.54 4.75
CA GLN A 200 12.44 20.98 4.64
C GLN A 200 11.15 21.29 3.88
N ARG A 201 10.23 22.06 4.49
CA ARG A 201 8.89 22.32 3.92
C ARG A 201 8.89 22.94 2.52
N GLU A 202 9.75 23.94 2.28
CA GLU A 202 9.80 24.59 0.97
C GLU A 202 10.38 23.67 -0.11
N GLU A 203 11.40 22.92 0.23
CA GLU A 203 12.02 21.94 -0.66
C GLU A 203 11.04 20.79 -0.92
N ALA A 204 10.35 20.29 0.10
CA ALA A 204 9.30 19.29 -0.01
C ALA A 204 8.17 19.73 -0.95
N ALA A 205 7.72 20.99 -0.84
CA ALA A 205 6.69 21.52 -1.73
C ALA A 205 7.14 21.57 -3.19
N ARG A 206 8.38 21.96 -3.46
CA ARG A 206 8.96 21.96 -4.82
C ARG A 206 9.12 20.54 -5.36
N GLU A 207 9.58 19.61 -4.55
CA GLU A 207 9.73 18.21 -4.91
C GLU A 207 8.38 17.59 -5.29
N ILE A 208 7.35 17.76 -4.47
CA ILE A 208 6.00 17.28 -4.75
C ILE A 208 5.43 17.92 -6.03
N ALA A 209 5.58 19.24 -6.20
CA ALA A 209 5.13 19.93 -7.40
C ALA A 209 5.83 19.41 -8.67
N SER A 210 7.13 19.15 -8.60
CA SER A 210 7.91 18.55 -9.70
C SER A 210 7.41 17.14 -10.03
N ALA A 211 7.23 16.31 -9.01
CA ALA A 211 6.72 14.96 -9.17
C ALA A 211 5.32 14.93 -9.81
N LEU A 212 4.39 15.77 -9.32
CA LEU A 212 3.05 15.87 -9.89
C LEU A 212 3.05 16.33 -11.36
N ASN A 213 3.97 17.21 -11.75
CA ASN A 213 4.10 17.61 -13.13
C ASN A 213 4.62 16.47 -14.01
N GLN A 214 5.56 15.65 -13.52
CA GLN A 214 6.05 14.48 -14.24
C GLN A 214 4.94 13.42 -14.45
N LEU A 215 4.06 13.25 -13.46
CA LEU A 215 2.94 12.29 -13.54
C LEU A 215 1.81 12.76 -14.48
N ARG A 216 1.75 14.05 -14.81
CA ARG A 216 0.71 14.63 -15.69
C ARG A 216 1.16 14.75 -17.15
N GLY A 217 2.47 14.63 -17.40
CA GLY A 217 3.10 14.81 -18.73
C GLY A 217 2.83 13.77 -19.71
#